data_8a71331552c1fdf80251da8ab73b647b
#
_entry.id   8a71331552c1fdf80251da8ab73b647b
#
_cell.length_a   1.000
_cell.length_b   1.000
_cell.length_c   1.000
_cell.angle_alpha   90.00
_cell.angle_beta   90.00
_cell.angle_gamma   90.00
#
_symmetry.space_group_name_H-M   'P 1'
#
loop_
_entity.id
_entity.type
_entity.pdbx_description
1 polymer ?
#
loop_
_entity_poly.entity_id
_entity_poly.type
_entity_poly.pdbx_seq_one_letter_code
_entity_poly.pdbx_strand_id
1 'polypeptide(L)'
;MAKAGGVGAGSRLYYQPPVPTSPPMPVSQIPALEIHDLRKVYAGGVEALKGISLDVQPGDFFALLGPNGAGKSTLIGIVSSLVNATSGSVKVFGTDISTDREAAMRQLGLVPQEVNFNFFEKPFDILCNYAGFYGIPRAEARRRAEQELRRAQLWEKAHATSRTLSGGMKRRLMIARAMMTQPQLLILDEPTAGVDIEIRRGMWRTLKEVNAAGTTVILTTHYLEEAESLCRNLAIIDGGCIIENGPMKALLAKLDVEGFLLDIEGELPASLPHVEGVDLRAADRFTLDLEMPRSMNLNSVFASLDGAGIRVRSMRTKTNRLEELFVRLTGNKEHAA
;
A
#
# COMPACT_ATOMS: atom_id res chain seq x y z
N MET A 1 25.16 67.17 19.01
CA MET A 1 25.37 66.11 19.99
C MET A 1 24.56 64.89 19.62
N ALA A 2 25.29 63.84 19.27
CA ALA A 2 24.75 62.58 18.80
C ALA A 2 24.16 61.70 19.91
N LYS A 3 23.16 60.90 19.62
CA LYS A 3 23.05 59.55 20.22
C LYS A 3 22.37 58.63 19.21
N ALA A 4 23.15 57.67 18.75
CA ALA A 4 22.68 56.51 17.99
C ALA A 4 21.90 55.56 18.89
N GLY A 5 20.74 55.09 18.42
CA GLY A 5 19.96 54.03 19.02
C GLY A 5 20.10 52.75 18.17
N GLY A 6 20.76 51.75 18.72
CA GLY A 6 20.98 50.46 18.07
C GLY A 6 19.69 49.66 17.95
N VAL A 7 19.51 49.07 16.78
CA VAL A 7 18.42 48.13 16.44
C VAL A 7 18.87 46.76 16.97
N GLY A 8 18.19 46.25 17.99
CA GLY A 8 18.39 44.91 18.52
C GLY A 8 17.88 43.86 17.57
N ALA A 9 18.76 42.96 17.14
CA ALA A 9 18.42 41.77 16.37
C ALA A 9 17.62 40.81 17.26
N GLY A 10 16.32 40.67 17.00
CA GLY A 10 15.46 39.68 17.62
C GLY A 10 15.80 38.26 17.14
N SER A 11 16.44 37.50 18.06
CA SER A 11 16.63 36.06 17.86
C SER A 11 15.31 35.35 17.84
N ARG A 12 14.93 34.82 16.65
CA ARG A 12 13.78 33.90 16.53
C ARG A 12 14.18 32.59 17.22
N LEU A 13 13.61 32.35 18.39
CA LEU A 13 13.62 31.06 19.06
C LEU A 13 12.77 30.09 18.20
N TYR A 14 13.44 29.19 17.50
CA TYR A 14 12.77 28.04 16.90
C TYR A 14 12.28 27.13 18.02
N TYR A 15 10.96 27.02 18.16
CA TYR A 15 10.33 26.02 19.02
C TYR A 15 10.68 24.64 18.47
N GLN A 16 11.57 23.91 19.13
CA GLN A 16 11.76 22.48 18.95
C GLN A 16 10.78 21.78 19.90
N PRO A 17 9.81 21.02 19.39
CA PRO A 17 8.97 20.21 20.27
C PRO A 17 9.87 19.18 20.98
N PRO A 18 9.63 18.89 22.27
CA PRO A 18 10.41 17.90 23.00
C PRO A 18 10.28 16.54 22.33
N VAL A 19 11.41 15.92 22.02
CA VAL A 19 11.49 14.52 21.60
C VAL A 19 10.96 13.68 22.76
N PRO A 20 9.90 12.86 22.56
CA PRO A 20 9.40 12.01 23.63
C PRO A 20 10.47 11.00 24.01
N THR A 21 11.01 11.12 25.24
CA THR A 21 11.98 10.21 25.86
C THR A 21 11.33 9.02 26.56
N SER A 22 10.09 8.68 26.19
CA SER A 22 9.44 7.49 26.72
C SER A 22 9.92 6.26 25.94
N PRO A 23 10.35 5.17 26.63
CA PRO A 23 10.60 3.91 25.96
C PRO A 23 9.32 3.48 25.24
N PRO A 24 9.43 2.79 24.08
CA PRO A 24 8.24 2.31 23.37
C PRO A 24 7.42 1.46 24.33
N MET A 25 6.14 1.84 24.51
CA MET A 25 5.19 1.06 25.30
C MET A 25 5.17 -0.36 24.75
N PRO A 26 5.01 -1.39 25.58
CA PRO A 26 4.89 -2.76 25.09
C PRO A 26 3.73 -2.79 24.10
N VAL A 27 4.03 -3.09 22.85
CA VAL A 27 3.05 -3.28 21.77
C VAL A 27 2.07 -4.34 22.27
N SER A 28 0.77 -4.05 22.22
CA SER A 28 -0.28 -5.02 22.50
C SER A 28 0.09 -6.34 21.82
N GLN A 29 0.19 -7.44 22.57
CA GLN A 29 0.55 -8.75 22.01
C GLN A 29 -0.55 -9.33 21.10
N ILE A 30 -1.70 -8.65 21.00
CA ILE A 30 -2.86 -9.10 20.22
C ILE A 30 -2.73 -8.51 18.80
N PRO A 31 -2.61 -9.35 17.74
CA PRO A 31 -2.60 -8.90 16.37
C PRO A 31 -3.88 -8.13 15.99
N ALA A 32 -3.75 -7.16 15.08
CA ALA A 32 -4.90 -6.45 14.51
C ALA A 32 -5.75 -7.38 13.63
N LEU A 33 -5.08 -8.31 12.94
CA LEU A 33 -5.70 -9.39 12.19
C LEU A 33 -4.90 -10.67 12.44
N GLU A 34 -5.57 -11.74 12.87
CA GLU A 34 -5.00 -13.09 13.03
C GLU A 34 -5.82 -14.07 12.19
N ILE A 35 -5.15 -14.77 11.28
CA ILE A 35 -5.75 -15.77 10.40
C ILE A 35 -5.01 -17.08 10.61
N HIS A 36 -5.76 -18.17 10.83
CA HIS A 36 -5.16 -19.48 11.09
C HIS A 36 -5.81 -20.57 10.24
N ASP A 37 -5.00 -21.27 9.44
CA ASP A 37 -5.35 -22.36 8.51
C ASP A 37 -6.65 -22.10 7.74
N LEU A 38 -6.81 -20.89 7.21
CA LEU A 38 -8.04 -20.46 6.57
C LEU A 38 -8.20 -21.11 5.20
N ARG A 39 -9.32 -21.83 5.03
CA ARG A 39 -9.66 -22.52 3.78
C ARG A 39 -10.99 -22.05 3.24
N LYS A 40 -11.06 -21.99 1.91
CA LYS A 40 -12.31 -21.72 1.21
C LYS A 40 -12.43 -22.58 -0.04
N VAL A 41 -13.45 -23.42 -0.04
CA VAL A 41 -13.91 -24.17 -1.21
C VAL A 41 -15.28 -23.63 -1.62
N TYR A 42 -15.43 -23.22 -2.86
CA TYR A 42 -16.71 -22.78 -3.41
C TYR A 42 -17.54 -23.97 -3.95
N ALA A 43 -18.82 -23.75 -4.14
CA ALA A 43 -19.68 -24.68 -4.87
C ALA A 43 -19.06 -24.95 -6.25
N GLY A 44 -18.89 -26.23 -6.61
CA GLY A 44 -18.16 -26.62 -7.82
C GLY A 44 -16.69 -27.05 -7.61
N GLY A 45 -16.23 -27.10 -6.34
CA GLY A 45 -14.94 -27.69 -5.98
C GLY A 45 -13.72 -26.76 -6.14
N VAL A 46 -13.94 -25.49 -6.49
CA VAL A 46 -12.83 -24.53 -6.59
C VAL A 46 -12.32 -24.16 -5.20
N GLU A 47 -11.10 -24.59 -4.87
CA GLU A 47 -10.41 -24.25 -3.62
C GLU A 47 -9.67 -22.91 -3.78
N ALA A 48 -10.31 -21.83 -3.33
CA ALA A 48 -9.81 -20.47 -3.46
C ALA A 48 -8.77 -20.11 -2.38
N LEU A 49 -8.85 -20.73 -1.18
CA LEU A 49 -7.87 -20.60 -0.11
C LEU A 49 -7.50 -21.99 0.41
N LYS A 50 -6.20 -22.24 0.57
CA LYS A 50 -5.63 -23.58 0.84
C LYS A 50 -4.89 -23.67 2.17
N GLY A 51 -5.45 -23.08 3.24
CA GLY A 51 -4.82 -23.07 4.56
C GLY A 51 -3.92 -21.86 4.78
N ILE A 52 -4.48 -20.66 4.58
CA ILE A 52 -3.76 -19.41 4.81
C ILE A 52 -3.62 -19.14 6.31
N SER A 53 -2.39 -18.83 6.73
CA SER A 53 -2.09 -18.29 8.05
C SER A 53 -1.34 -16.97 7.89
N LEU A 54 -1.80 -15.92 8.58
CA LEU A 54 -1.28 -14.56 8.45
C LEU A 54 -1.61 -13.72 9.69
N ASP A 55 -0.61 -13.02 10.21
CA ASP A 55 -0.78 -12.05 11.29
C ASP A 55 -0.40 -10.64 10.82
N VAL A 56 -1.24 -9.65 11.15
CA VAL A 56 -0.96 -8.23 10.92
C VAL A 56 -0.94 -7.52 12.27
N GLN A 57 0.14 -6.78 12.54
CA GLN A 57 0.32 -6.11 13.82
C GLN A 57 -0.47 -4.80 13.91
N PRO A 58 -0.89 -4.37 15.11
CA PRO A 58 -1.56 -3.08 15.31
C PRO A 58 -0.72 -1.91 14.78
N GLY A 59 -1.38 -0.96 14.13
CA GLY A 59 -0.74 0.23 13.55
C GLY A 59 0.12 -0.05 12.32
N ASP A 60 0.14 -1.28 11.80
CA ASP A 60 0.88 -1.57 10.57
C ASP A 60 0.19 -0.98 9.33
N PHE A 61 0.98 -0.75 8.30
CA PHE A 61 0.53 -0.53 6.94
C PHE A 61 1.00 -1.72 6.10
N PHE A 62 0.09 -2.64 5.84
CA PHE A 62 0.35 -3.96 5.31
C PHE A 62 -0.14 -4.10 3.86
N ALA A 63 0.66 -4.69 2.97
CA ALA A 63 0.25 -5.01 1.61
C ALA A 63 -0.12 -6.50 1.47
N LEU A 64 -1.26 -6.79 0.84
CA LEU A 64 -1.60 -8.13 0.38
C LEU A 64 -1.51 -8.15 -1.15
N LEU A 65 -0.45 -8.73 -1.68
CA LEU A 65 -0.15 -8.78 -3.11
C LEU A 65 -0.46 -10.16 -3.70
N GLY A 66 -0.69 -10.22 -5.00
CA GLY A 66 -0.90 -11.48 -5.71
C GLY A 66 -1.54 -11.24 -7.08
N PRO A 67 -1.42 -12.19 -8.01
CA PRO A 67 -2.07 -12.11 -9.32
C PRO A 67 -3.59 -12.15 -9.20
N ASN A 68 -4.28 -11.89 -10.31
CA ASN A 68 -5.73 -12.05 -10.38
C ASN A 68 -6.09 -13.52 -10.17
N GLY A 69 -7.13 -13.78 -9.37
CA GLY A 69 -7.53 -15.15 -9.02
C GLY A 69 -6.70 -15.81 -7.90
N ALA A 70 -5.68 -15.13 -7.35
CA ALA A 70 -4.84 -15.69 -6.28
C ALA A 70 -5.58 -15.96 -4.96
N GLY A 71 -6.78 -15.39 -4.75
CA GLY A 71 -7.57 -15.56 -3.52
C GLY A 71 -7.72 -14.29 -2.67
N LYS A 72 -7.13 -13.14 -3.06
CA LYS A 72 -7.17 -11.88 -2.31
C LYS A 72 -8.59 -11.44 -1.92
N SER A 73 -9.48 -11.31 -2.91
CA SER A 73 -10.86 -10.87 -2.68
C SER A 73 -11.67 -11.88 -1.86
N THR A 74 -11.35 -13.19 -1.98
CA THR A 74 -11.93 -14.23 -1.13
C THR A 74 -11.48 -14.05 0.32
N LEU A 75 -10.19 -13.82 0.55
CA LEU A 75 -9.63 -13.57 1.88
C LEU A 75 -10.26 -12.34 2.52
N ILE A 76 -10.28 -11.19 1.80
CA ILE A 76 -10.94 -9.97 2.25
C ILE A 76 -12.43 -10.21 2.53
N GLY A 77 -13.12 -10.94 1.64
CA GLY A 77 -14.53 -11.28 1.80
C GLY A 77 -14.80 -12.06 3.08
N ILE A 78 -13.91 -12.98 3.48
CA ILE A 78 -14.05 -13.72 4.74
C ILE A 78 -13.76 -12.81 5.93
N VAL A 79 -12.64 -12.07 5.92
CA VAL A 79 -12.27 -11.16 7.01
C VAL A 79 -13.37 -10.11 7.26
N SER A 80 -14.01 -9.62 6.20
CA SER A 80 -15.13 -8.68 6.27
C SER A 80 -16.50 -9.34 6.50
N SER A 81 -16.52 -10.66 6.73
CA SER A 81 -17.75 -11.45 6.94
C SER A 81 -18.78 -11.38 5.81
N LEU A 82 -18.34 -11.08 4.59
CA LEU A 82 -19.15 -11.14 3.35
C LEU A 82 -19.17 -12.55 2.75
N VAL A 83 -18.15 -13.36 3.05
CA VAL A 83 -18.01 -14.75 2.61
C VAL A 83 -17.75 -15.63 3.82
N ASN A 84 -18.42 -16.79 3.91
CA ASN A 84 -18.15 -17.76 4.96
C ASN A 84 -16.90 -18.59 4.62
N ALA A 85 -16.02 -18.79 5.59
CA ALA A 85 -14.93 -19.75 5.48
C ALA A 85 -15.45 -21.20 5.38
N THR A 86 -14.68 -22.09 4.77
CA THR A 86 -14.95 -23.54 4.84
C THR A 86 -14.36 -24.12 6.13
N SER A 87 -13.16 -23.69 6.51
CA SER A 87 -12.51 -24.04 7.80
C SER A 87 -11.46 -22.99 8.14
N GLY A 88 -10.86 -23.10 9.33
CA GLY A 88 -9.91 -22.15 9.88
C GLY A 88 -10.58 -21.07 10.71
N SER A 89 -9.81 -20.12 11.22
CA SER A 89 -10.30 -19.04 12.07
C SER A 89 -9.75 -17.69 11.67
N VAL A 90 -10.51 -16.63 11.94
CA VAL A 90 -10.13 -15.23 11.73
C VAL A 90 -10.51 -14.44 12.97
N LYS A 91 -9.55 -13.67 13.51
CA LYS A 91 -9.80 -12.75 14.61
C LYS A 91 -9.37 -11.34 14.24
N VAL A 92 -10.16 -10.37 14.63
CA VAL A 92 -9.87 -8.92 14.49
C VAL A 92 -9.66 -8.38 15.90
N PHE A 93 -8.46 -7.91 16.22
CA PHE A 93 -8.04 -7.50 17.56
C PHE A 93 -8.48 -8.51 18.65
N GLY A 94 -8.22 -9.80 18.40
CA GLY A 94 -8.56 -10.90 19.28
C GLY A 94 -10.04 -11.32 19.27
N THR A 95 -10.92 -10.58 18.60
CA THR A 95 -12.35 -10.93 18.47
C THR A 95 -12.56 -11.87 17.29
N ASP A 96 -12.99 -13.09 17.55
CA ASP A 96 -13.25 -14.09 16.51
C ASP A 96 -14.54 -13.77 15.75
N ILE A 97 -14.44 -13.67 14.40
CA ILE A 97 -15.57 -13.33 13.53
C ILE A 97 -16.68 -14.38 13.50
N SER A 98 -16.40 -15.61 13.93
CA SER A 98 -17.37 -16.69 13.96
C SER A 98 -18.22 -16.68 15.24
N THR A 99 -17.69 -16.17 16.34
CA THR A 99 -18.35 -16.15 17.66
C THR A 99 -18.96 -14.80 17.99
N ASP A 100 -18.28 -13.69 17.65
CA ASP A 100 -18.78 -12.31 17.85
C ASP A 100 -18.51 -11.44 16.62
N ARG A 101 -19.29 -11.73 15.58
CA ARG A 101 -19.22 -11.03 14.30
C ARG A 101 -19.44 -9.53 14.44
N GLU A 102 -20.40 -9.12 15.27
CA GLU A 102 -20.76 -7.72 15.40
C GLU A 102 -19.62 -6.92 16.03
N ALA A 103 -19.03 -7.39 17.13
CA ALA A 103 -17.89 -6.73 17.77
C ALA A 103 -16.67 -6.68 16.85
N ALA A 104 -16.38 -7.75 16.10
CA ALA A 104 -15.29 -7.76 15.13
C ALA A 104 -15.52 -6.73 14.01
N MET A 105 -16.74 -6.68 13.43
CA MET A 105 -17.05 -5.77 12.32
C MET A 105 -17.14 -4.30 12.76
N ARG A 106 -17.39 -4.01 14.03
CA ARG A 106 -17.29 -2.64 14.55
C ARG A 106 -15.86 -2.09 14.55
N GLN A 107 -14.88 -2.97 14.62
CA GLN A 107 -13.45 -2.59 14.60
C GLN A 107 -12.89 -2.46 13.18
N LEU A 108 -13.64 -2.89 12.15
CA LEU A 108 -13.21 -3.01 10.78
C LEU A 108 -13.92 -2.00 9.87
N GLY A 109 -13.18 -1.29 9.04
CA GLY A 109 -13.66 -0.52 7.90
C GLY A 109 -13.25 -1.18 6.60
N LEU A 110 -14.17 -1.30 5.64
CA LEU A 110 -13.91 -1.87 4.33
C LEU A 110 -14.17 -0.86 3.23
N VAL A 111 -13.19 -0.70 2.35
CA VAL A 111 -13.30 0.02 1.08
C VAL A 111 -13.18 -1.01 -0.05
N PRO A 112 -14.29 -1.45 -0.64
CA PRO A 112 -14.26 -2.43 -1.73
C PRO A 112 -13.75 -1.82 -3.04
N GLN A 113 -13.36 -2.69 -3.98
CA GLN A 113 -12.85 -2.31 -5.28
C GLN A 113 -13.86 -1.51 -6.10
N GLU A 114 -15.14 -1.89 -6.07
CA GLU A 114 -16.19 -1.19 -6.80
C GLU A 114 -16.89 -0.13 -5.95
N VAL A 115 -17.29 0.96 -6.61
CA VAL A 115 -18.07 2.02 -5.96
C VAL A 115 -19.49 1.52 -5.70
N ASN A 116 -19.87 1.41 -4.43
CA ASN A 116 -21.10 0.77 -3.98
C ASN A 116 -21.99 1.69 -3.12
N PHE A 117 -22.22 2.91 -3.55
CA PHE A 117 -23.20 3.82 -2.95
C PHE A 117 -24.16 4.37 -4.01
N ASN A 118 -25.30 4.89 -3.57
CA ASN A 118 -26.30 5.47 -4.46
C ASN A 118 -25.80 6.81 -5.05
N PHE A 119 -25.62 6.84 -6.37
CA PHE A 119 -25.11 8.03 -7.08
C PHE A 119 -26.06 9.25 -7.06
N PHE A 120 -27.32 9.04 -6.73
CA PHE A 120 -28.30 10.12 -6.62
C PHE A 120 -28.33 10.77 -5.25
N GLU A 121 -27.72 10.15 -4.24
CA GLU A 121 -27.55 10.73 -2.91
C GLU A 121 -26.40 11.74 -2.86
N LYS A 122 -26.45 12.62 -1.86
CA LYS A 122 -25.38 13.59 -1.59
C LYS A 122 -24.29 12.93 -0.74
N PRO A 123 -23.00 13.27 -0.94
CA PRO A 123 -21.91 12.76 -0.11
C PRO A 123 -22.17 12.83 1.39
N PHE A 124 -22.72 13.98 1.85
CA PHE A 124 -23.04 14.16 3.27
C PHE A 124 -24.09 13.17 3.77
N ASP A 125 -25.14 12.95 2.99
CA ASP A 125 -26.23 12.05 3.36
C ASP A 125 -25.76 10.58 3.33
N ILE A 126 -24.94 10.20 2.34
CA ILE A 126 -24.31 8.86 2.26
C ILE A 126 -23.52 8.56 3.55
N LEU A 127 -22.70 9.51 4.02
CA LEU A 127 -21.93 9.33 5.24
C LEU A 127 -22.82 9.22 6.48
N CYS A 128 -23.80 10.10 6.60
CA CYS A 128 -24.73 10.10 7.73
C CYS A 128 -25.58 8.82 7.78
N ASN A 129 -26.08 8.36 6.64
CA ASN A 129 -26.86 7.14 6.53
C ASN A 129 -26.00 5.91 6.91
N TYR A 130 -24.74 5.85 6.40
CA TYR A 130 -23.81 4.79 6.75
C TYR A 130 -23.55 4.73 8.27
N ALA A 131 -23.29 5.87 8.91
CA ALA A 131 -23.11 5.95 10.35
C ALA A 131 -24.37 5.46 11.13
N GLY A 132 -25.55 5.72 10.58
CA GLY A 132 -26.82 5.24 11.14
C GLY A 132 -26.92 3.71 11.22
N PHE A 133 -26.40 2.97 10.24
CA PHE A 133 -26.35 1.50 10.27
C PHE A 133 -25.51 0.95 11.42
N TYR A 134 -24.54 1.73 11.91
CA TYR A 134 -23.71 1.38 13.06
C TYR A 134 -24.21 1.96 14.39
N GLY A 135 -25.43 2.54 14.39
CA GLY A 135 -26.05 3.09 15.60
C GLY A 135 -25.40 4.39 16.10
N ILE A 136 -24.63 5.11 15.25
CA ILE A 136 -24.02 6.38 15.63
C ILE A 136 -25.13 7.46 15.70
N PRO A 137 -25.24 8.20 16.82
CA PRO A 137 -26.27 9.23 16.99
C PRO A 137 -26.19 10.28 15.88
N ARG A 138 -27.35 10.77 15.41
CA ARG A 138 -27.45 11.66 14.26
C ARG A 138 -26.59 12.94 14.38
N ALA A 139 -26.51 13.52 15.57
CA ALA A 139 -25.68 14.70 15.81
C ALA A 139 -24.19 14.40 15.62
N GLU A 140 -23.73 13.26 16.14
CA GLU A 140 -22.35 12.80 15.99
C GLU A 140 -22.05 12.37 14.55
N ALA A 141 -22.99 11.68 13.87
CA ALA A 141 -22.87 11.31 12.47
C ALA A 141 -22.65 12.55 11.57
N ARG A 142 -23.39 13.63 11.81
CA ARG A 142 -23.24 14.89 11.07
C ARG A 142 -21.88 15.53 11.30
N ARG A 143 -21.42 15.57 12.56
CA ARG A 143 -20.11 16.11 12.93
C ARG A 143 -18.98 15.32 12.24
N ARG A 144 -19.05 13.98 12.30
CA ARG A 144 -18.06 13.09 11.64
C ARG A 144 -18.12 13.23 10.12
N ALA A 145 -19.31 13.30 9.52
CA ALA A 145 -19.46 13.47 8.08
C ALA A 145 -18.79 14.75 7.56
N GLU A 146 -18.95 15.87 8.27
CA GLU A 146 -18.25 17.11 7.93
C GLU A 146 -16.73 16.91 8.03
N GLN A 147 -16.24 16.34 9.12
CA GLN A 147 -14.82 16.09 9.35
C GLN A 147 -14.21 15.22 8.25
N GLU A 148 -14.85 14.10 7.92
CA GLU A 148 -14.33 13.15 6.93
C GLU A 148 -14.44 13.70 5.50
N LEU A 149 -15.49 14.48 5.18
CA LEU A 149 -15.58 15.15 3.87
C LEU A 149 -14.52 16.24 3.71
N ARG A 150 -14.17 16.96 4.79
CA ARG A 150 -13.05 17.93 4.75
C ARG A 150 -11.71 17.23 4.56
N ARG A 151 -11.45 16.15 5.30
CA ARG A 151 -10.25 15.31 5.15
C ARG A 151 -10.12 14.74 3.73
N ALA A 152 -11.23 14.28 3.16
CA ALA A 152 -11.30 13.77 1.79
C ALA A 152 -11.26 14.86 0.72
N GLN A 153 -11.22 16.16 1.08
CA GLN A 153 -11.31 17.31 0.17
C GLN A 153 -12.59 17.29 -0.70
N LEU A 154 -13.71 16.91 -0.08
CA LEU A 154 -15.02 16.80 -0.73
C LEU A 154 -16.08 17.72 -0.12
N TRP A 155 -15.71 18.59 0.83
CA TRP A 155 -16.66 19.43 1.54
C TRP A 155 -17.44 20.37 0.61
N GLU A 156 -16.80 20.96 -0.39
CA GLU A 156 -17.47 21.80 -1.38
C GLU A 156 -18.53 21.07 -2.21
N LYS A 157 -18.42 19.74 -2.29
CA LYS A 157 -19.35 18.85 -2.98
C LYS A 157 -20.28 18.11 -2.02
N ALA A 158 -20.22 18.38 -0.71
CA ALA A 158 -20.97 17.67 0.33
C ALA A 158 -22.47 17.55 0.05
N HIS A 159 -23.06 18.60 -0.54
CA HIS A 159 -24.49 18.70 -0.81
C HIS A 159 -24.85 18.62 -2.30
N ALA A 160 -23.87 18.39 -3.18
CA ALA A 160 -24.10 18.10 -4.60
C ALA A 160 -24.44 16.61 -4.78
N THR A 161 -25.09 16.24 -5.88
CA THR A 161 -25.38 14.85 -6.22
C THR A 161 -24.07 14.09 -6.48
N SER A 162 -23.90 12.92 -5.87
CA SER A 162 -22.66 12.11 -6.00
C SER A 162 -22.39 11.64 -7.44
N ARG A 163 -23.41 11.66 -8.32
CA ARG A 163 -23.27 11.42 -9.75
C ARG A 163 -22.28 12.39 -10.42
N THR A 164 -22.17 13.63 -9.92
CA THR A 164 -21.29 14.66 -10.47
C THR A 164 -19.82 14.52 -10.06
N LEU A 165 -19.52 13.58 -9.16
CA LEU A 165 -18.16 13.32 -8.68
C LEU A 165 -17.36 12.58 -9.74
N SER A 166 -16.08 12.94 -9.91
CA SER A 166 -15.12 12.17 -10.70
C SER A 166 -14.85 10.79 -10.06
N GLY A 167 -14.24 9.86 -10.80
CA GLY A 167 -13.88 8.55 -10.28
C GLY A 167 -13.02 8.63 -9.00
N GLY A 168 -11.99 9.47 -9.01
CA GLY A 168 -11.14 9.69 -7.83
C GLY A 168 -11.87 10.34 -6.66
N MET A 169 -12.83 11.26 -6.91
CA MET A 169 -13.67 11.83 -5.86
C MET A 169 -14.59 10.78 -5.24
N LYS A 170 -15.18 9.90 -6.06
CA LYS A 170 -16.00 8.78 -5.58
C LYS A 170 -15.17 7.83 -4.71
N ARG A 171 -13.93 7.53 -5.11
CA ARG A 171 -13.02 6.69 -4.35
C ARG A 171 -12.67 7.32 -2.98
N ARG A 172 -12.37 8.63 -2.95
CA ARG A 172 -12.15 9.36 -1.70
C ARG A 172 -13.40 9.38 -0.80
N LEU A 173 -14.60 9.46 -1.38
CA LEU A 173 -15.85 9.37 -0.63
C LEU A 173 -16.04 7.99 0.02
N MET A 174 -15.62 6.90 -0.65
CA MET A 174 -15.67 5.55 -0.06
C MET A 174 -14.74 5.40 1.13
N ILE A 175 -13.53 5.99 1.08
CA ILE A 175 -12.61 6.02 2.22
C ILE A 175 -13.23 6.83 3.36
N ALA A 176 -13.75 8.04 3.08
CA ALA A 176 -14.43 8.86 4.08
C ALA A 176 -15.60 8.12 4.74
N ARG A 177 -16.38 7.35 3.95
CA ARG A 177 -17.47 6.53 4.46
C ARG A 177 -16.97 5.43 5.41
N ALA A 178 -15.91 4.71 5.04
CA ALA A 178 -15.34 3.69 5.91
C ALA A 178 -14.79 4.26 7.22
N MET A 179 -14.29 5.50 7.20
CA MET A 179 -13.78 6.19 8.39
C MET A 179 -14.86 6.72 9.34
N MET A 180 -16.15 6.73 8.93
CA MET A 180 -17.26 7.18 9.77
C MET A 180 -17.38 6.40 11.09
N THR A 181 -17.03 5.12 11.09
CA THR A 181 -17.05 4.24 12.28
C THR A 181 -15.79 4.36 13.13
N GLN A 182 -14.78 5.11 12.67
CA GLN A 182 -13.45 5.19 13.31
C GLN A 182 -12.84 3.80 13.54
N PRO A 183 -12.67 3.01 12.49
CA PRO A 183 -12.20 1.63 12.60
C PRO A 183 -10.76 1.57 13.10
N GLN A 184 -10.42 0.50 13.84
CA GLN A 184 -9.06 0.20 14.23
C GLN A 184 -8.29 -0.51 13.10
N LEU A 185 -9.01 -1.24 12.22
CA LEU A 185 -8.50 -1.90 11.02
C LEU A 185 -9.24 -1.39 9.79
N LEU A 186 -8.52 -0.83 8.83
CA LEU A 186 -9.05 -0.39 7.54
C LEU A 186 -8.52 -1.30 6.43
N ILE A 187 -9.41 -1.96 5.71
CA ILE A 187 -9.07 -2.78 4.54
C ILE A 187 -9.48 -2.02 3.28
N LEU A 188 -8.53 -1.91 2.34
CA LEU A 188 -8.74 -1.24 1.06
C LEU A 188 -8.44 -2.24 -0.07
N ASP A 189 -9.47 -2.56 -0.84
CA ASP A 189 -9.35 -3.45 -2.00
C ASP A 189 -9.16 -2.62 -3.27
N GLU A 190 -7.92 -2.60 -3.79
CA GLU A 190 -7.49 -1.84 -4.97
C GLU A 190 -7.95 -0.36 -4.97
N PRO A 191 -7.66 0.43 -3.92
CA PRO A 191 -8.27 1.75 -3.72
C PRO A 191 -7.94 2.76 -4.81
N THR A 192 -6.84 2.59 -5.54
CA THR A 192 -6.36 3.52 -6.56
C THR A 192 -6.50 3.01 -8.00
N ALA A 193 -7.18 1.86 -8.19
CA ALA A 193 -7.41 1.32 -9.52
C ALA A 193 -8.18 2.31 -10.41
N GLY A 194 -7.64 2.58 -11.61
CA GLY A 194 -8.26 3.52 -12.56
C GLY A 194 -8.25 4.99 -12.15
N VAL A 195 -7.38 5.37 -11.20
CA VAL A 195 -7.25 6.75 -10.72
C VAL A 195 -5.96 7.39 -11.26
N ASP A 196 -6.06 8.65 -11.68
CA ASP A 196 -4.92 9.45 -12.17
C ASP A 196 -3.81 9.57 -11.10
N ILE A 197 -2.56 9.73 -11.56
CA ILE A 197 -1.37 9.75 -10.70
C ILE A 197 -1.41 10.85 -9.62
N GLU A 198 -1.93 12.04 -9.93
CA GLU A 198 -2.04 13.13 -8.96
C GLU A 198 -3.05 12.81 -7.86
N ILE A 199 -4.22 12.29 -8.24
CA ILE A 199 -5.27 11.89 -7.30
C ILE A 199 -4.78 10.71 -6.46
N ARG A 200 -4.07 9.73 -7.06
CA ARG A 200 -3.44 8.60 -6.37
C ARG A 200 -2.48 9.08 -5.28
N ARG A 201 -1.57 10.00 -5.59
CA ARG A 201 -0.63 10.60 -4.61
C ARG A 201 -1.35 11.33 -3.47
N GLY A 202 -2.46 12.03 -3.80
CA GLY A 202 -3.33 12.66 -2.79
C GLY A 202 -3.94 11.63 -1.84
N MET A 203 -4.46 10.51 -2.36
CA MET A 203 -5.01 9.41 -1.56
C MET A 203 -3.93 8.74 -0.69
N TRP A 204 -2.73 8.51 -1.21
CA TRP A 204 -1.62 7.96 -0.42
C TRP A 204 -1.29 8.83 0.80
N ARG A 205 -1.32 10.15 0.63
CA ARG A 205 -1.10 11.09 1.74
C ARG A 205 -2.17 10.94 2.82
N THR A 206 -3.44 10.92 2.41
CA THR A 206 -4.57 10.69 3.35
C THR A 206 -4.45 9.35 4.07
N LEU A 207 -4.09 8.26 3.37
CA LEU A 207 -3.93 6.94 3.98
C LEU A 207 -2.75 6.88 4.96
N LYS A 208 -1.63 7.56 4.65
CA LYS A 208 -0.51 7.73 5.59
C LYS A 208 -0.93 8.47 6.86
N GLU A 209 -1.74 9.52 6.73
CA GLU A 209 -2.28 10.26 7.87
C GLU A 209 -3.20 9.40 8.74
N VAL A 210 -4.07 8.60 8.11
CA VAL A 210 -4.95 7.64 8.80
C VAL A 210 -4.13 6.61 9.58
N ASN A 211 -3.09 6.04 8.95
CA ASN A 211 -2.20 5.07 9.60
C ASN A 211 -1.37 5.72 10.71
N ALA A 212 -0.83 6.92 10.51
CA ALA A 212 -0.08 7.67 11.52
C ALA A 212 -0.94 8.02 12.75
N ALA A 213 -2.26 8.14 12.58
CA ALA A 213 -3.21 8.32 13.67
C ALA A 213 -3.52 7.03 14.45
N GLY A 214 -2.90 5.90 14.09
CA GLY A 214 -2.97 4.62 14.81
C GLY A 214 -3.86 3.55 14.15
N THR A 215 -4.58 3.87 13.07
CA THR A 215 -5.37 2.87 12.35
C THR A 215 -4.44 1.89 11.62
N THR A 216 -4.63 0.58 11.82
CA THR A 216 -3.98 -0.46 11.02
C THR A 216 -4.58 -0.45 9.62
N VAL A 217 -3.75 -0.53 8.58
CA VAL A 217 -4.22 -0.50 7.19
C VAL A 217 -3.76 -1.74 6.46
N ILE A 218 -4.69 -2.44 5.82
CA ILE A 218 -4.40 -3.52 4.87
C ILE A 218 -4.80 -3.04 3.47
N LEU A 219 -3.87 -3.12 2.54
CA LEU A 219 -4.02 -2.65 1.18
C LEU A 219 -3.84 -3.83 0.22
N THR A 220 -4.81 -4.10 -0.65
CA THR A 220 -4.54 -4.87 -1.87
C THR A 220 -4.27 -3.93 -3.02
N THR A 221 -3.32 -4.27 -3.85
CA THR A 221 -3.03 -3.51 -5.06
C THR A 221 -2.30 -4.38 -6.08
N HIS A 222 -2.45 -4.06 -7.34
CA HIS A 222 -1.60 -4.55 -8.43
C HIS A 222 -0.54 -3.49 -8.82
N TYR A 223 -0.60 -2.30 -8.24
CA TYR A 223 0.43 -1.27 -8.40
C TYR A 223 1.51 -1.45 -7.32
N LEU A 224 2.60 -2.12 -7.66
CA LEU A 224 3.66 -2.47 -6.72
C LEU A 224 4.37 -1.24 -6.15
N GLU A 225 4.44 -0.13 -6.92
CA GLU A 225 4.91 1.17 -6.44
C GLU A 225 4.08 1.68 -5.24
N GLU A 226 2.76 1.45 -5.25
CA GLU A 226 1.88 1.81 -4.14
C GLU A 226 2.23 1.05 -2.87
N ALA A 227 2.39 -0.27 -2.99
CA ALA A 227 2.79 -1.12 -1.86
C ALA A 227 4.15 -0.71 -1.30
N GLU A 228 5.15 -0.47 -2.16
CA GLU A 228 6.49 -0.06 -1.76
C GLU A 228 6.51 1.31 -1.08
N SER A 229 5.68 2.26 -1.57
CA SER A 229 5.60 3.62 -1.01
C SER A 229 4.86 3.70 0.32
N LEU A 230 3.91 2.81 0.57
CA LEU A 230 2.98 2.89 1.70
C LEU A 230 3.27 1.85 2.78
N CYS A 231 3.61 0.62 2.39
CA CYS A 231 3.55 -0.53 3.29
C CYS A 231 4.91 -0.85 3.90
N ARG A 232 4.91 -1.22 5.19
CA ARG A 232 6.09 -1.67 5.91
C ARG A 232 6.28 -3.18 5.82
N ASN A 233 5.18 -3.91 5.80
CA ASN A 233 5.14 -5.35 5.67
C ASN A 233 4.23 -5.77 4.52
N LEU A 234 4.47 -6.96 3.98
CA LEU A 234 3.63 -7.50 2.92
C LEU A 234 3.48 -9.02 3.04
N ALA A 235 2.42 -9.54 2.45
CA ALA A 235 2.29 -10.94 2.08
C ALA A 235 1.99 -11.06 0.60
N ILE A 236 2.58 -12.09 -0.04
CA ILE A 236 2.28 -12.45 -1.42
C ILE A 236 1.46 -13.73 -1.40
N ILE A 237 0.26 -13.65 -1.98
CA ILE A 237 -0.64 -14.80 -2.15
C ILE A 237 -0.64 -15.24 -3.61
N ASP A 238 -0.49 -16.54 -3.85
CA ASP A 238 -0.62 -17.15 -5.17
C ASP A 238 -1.27 -18.50 -5.07
N GLY A 239 -2.22 -18.79 -5.99
CA GLY A 239 -2.93 -20.06 -6.06
C GLY A 239 -3.61 -20.47 -4.75
N GLY A 240 -4.04 -19.51 -3.92
CA GLY A 240 -4.70 -19.74 -2.63
C GLY A 240 -3.76 -19.99 -1.46
N CYS A 241 -2.46 -19.80 -1.61
CA CYS A 241 -1.44 -19.96 -0.56
C CYS A 241 -0.64 -18.66 -0.36
N ILE A 242 -0.19 -18.39 0.88
CA ILE A 242 0.84 -17.37 1.11
C ILE A 242 2.19 -17.97 0.70
N ILE A 243 2.85 -17.34 -0.27
CA ILE A 243 4.17 -17.76 -0.75
C ILE A 243 5.31 -16.99 -0.10
N GLU A 244 5.06 -15.75 0.33
CA GLU A 244 6.00 -14.92 1.08
C GLU A 244 5.23 -14.03 2.05
N ASN A 245 5.84 -13.75 3.22
CA ASN A 245 5.31 -12.86 4.24
C ASN A 245 6.46 -12.25 5.05
N GLY A 246 6.40 -10.95 5.30
CA GLY A 246 7.37 -10.28 6.18
C GLY A 246 7.62 -8.81 5.86
N PRO A 247 8.65 -8.23 6.50
CA PRO A 247 9.04 -6.85 6.28
C PRO A 247 9.46 -6.60 4.83
N MET A 248 8.93 -5.53 4.21
CA MET A 248 9.24 -5.12 2.84
C MET A 248 10.74 -5.09 2.57
N LYS A 249 11.52 -4.48 3.47
CA LYS A 249 12.98 -4.38 3.35
C LYS A 249 13.68 -5.74 3.34
N ALA A 250 13.21 -6.68 4.17
CA ALA A 250 13.80 -8.01 4.24
C ALA A 250 13.50 -8.83 2.97
N LEU A 251 12.29 -8.69 2.42
CA LEU A 251 11.90 -9.37 1.19
C LEU A 251 12.65 -8.80 -0.03
N LEU A 252 12.75 -7.48 -0.12
CA LEU A 252 13.55 -6.83 -1.18
C LEU A 252 15.06 -7.12 -1.07
N ALA A 253 15.55 -7.43 0.13
CA ALA A 253 16.95 -7.85 0.32
C ALA A 253 17.24 -9.27 -0.21
N LYS A 254 16.20 -10.09 -0.48
CA LYS A 254 16.36 -11.41 -1.13
C LYS A 254 16.70 -11.32 -2.62
N LEU A 255 16.58 -10.14 -3.23
CA LEU A 255 17.02 -9.90 -4.60
C LEU A 255 18.54 -9.72 -4.60
N ASP A 256 19.23 -10.73 -5.12
CA ASP A 256 20.70 -10.75 -5.19
C ASP A 256 21.25 -9.90 -6.34
N VAL A 257 20.40 -9.46 -7.27
CA VAL A 257 20.78 -8.75 -8.49
C VAL A 257 20.10 -7.37 -8.51
N GLU A 258 20.79 -6.38 -9.03
CA GLU A 258 20.23 -5.05 -9.31
C GLU A 258 20.33 -4.77 -10.80
N GLY A 259 19.19 -4.34 -11.40
CA GLY A 259 19.12 -3.95 -12.81
C GLY A 259 19.10 -2.43 -12.99
N PHE A 260 19.90 -1.93 -13.92
CA PHE A 260 19.95 -0.52 -14.27
C PHE A 260 19.86 -0.33 -15.79
N LEU A 261 19.27 0.78 -16.19
CA LEU A 261 19.36 1.31 -17.56
C LEU A 261 20.31 2.50 -17.53
N LEU A 262 21.36 2.42 -18.37
CA LEU A 262 22.37 3.47 -18.50
C LEU A 262 22.18 4.14 -19.84
N ASP A 263 21.83 5.43 -19.83
CA ASP A 263 21.82 6.23 -21.05
C ASP A 263 23.27 6.69 -21.32
N ILE A 264 23.77 6.48 -22.54
CA ILE A 264 25.16 6.76 -22.91
C ILE A 264 25.28 8.01 -23.78
N GLU A 265 26.47 8.58 -23.82
CA GLU A 265 26.86 9.63 -24.77
C GLU A 265 27.31 9.00 -26.10
N GLY A 266 26.54 9.22 -27.19
CA GLY A 266 26.81 8.61 -28.48
C GLY A 266 26.16 7.25 -28.67
N GLU A 267 26.54 6.51 -29.71
CA GLU A 267 26.01 5.16 -29.98
C GLU A 267 26.87 4.09 -29.33
N LEU A 268 26.18 2.98 -28.91
CA LEU A 268 26.87 1.83 -28.38
C LEU A 268 27.79 1.17 -29.41
N PRO A 269 28.98 0.71 -29.02
CA PRO A 269 29.87 -0.03 -29.92
C PRO A 269 29.25 -1.37 -30.31
N ALA A 270 29.68 -1.92 -31.44
CA ALA A 270 29.19 -3.22 -31.95
C ALA A 270 29.45 -4.40 -30.98
N SER A 271 30.48 -4.27 -30.13
CA SER A 271 30.77 -5.24 -29.06
C SER A 271 30.87 -4.52 -27.72
N LEU A 272 30.12 -5.00 -26.74
CA LEU A 272 30.16 -4.49 -25.37
C LEU A 272 31.37 -5.07 -24.61
N PRO A 273 31.95 -4.32 -23.66
CA PRO A 273 33.03 -4.84 -22.83
C PRO A 273 32.47 -5.97 -21.92
N HIS A 274 33.29 -6.98 -21.69
CA HIS A 274 32.98 -8.01 -20.71
C HIS A 274 33.41 -7.53 -19.32
N VAL A 275 32.44 -7.51 -18.39
CA VAL A 275 32.70 -7.23 -16.98
C VAL A 275 32.34 -8.50 -16.18
N GLU A 276 33.32 -9.05 -15.46
CA GLU A 276 33.12 -10.28 -14.71
C GLU A 276 31.98 -10.15 -13.69
N GLY A 277 31.04 -11.10 -13.73
CA GLY A 277 29.88 -11.10 -12.86
C GLY A 277 28.77 -10.10 -13.19
N VAL A 278 28.87 -9.40 -14.32
CA VAL A 278 27.89 -8.39 -14.77
C VAL A 278 27.34 -8.82 -16.12
N ASP A 279 26.02 -8.79 -16.26
CA ASP A 279 25.35 -8.97 -17.55
C ASP A 279 25.08 -7.59 -18.17
N LEU A 280 25.71 -7.36 -19.32
CA LEU A 280 25.59 -6.12 -20.09
C LEU A 280 24.92 -6.43 -21.43
N ARG A 281 23.82 -5.77 -21.73
CA ARG A 281 23.08 -5.90 -22.98
C ARG A 281 22.74 -4.54 -23.56
N ALA A 282 22.73 -4.41 -24.88
CA ALA A 282 22.18 -3.25 -25.52
C ALA A 282 20.66 -3.30 -25.47
N ALA A 283 20.01 -2.37 -24.79
CA ALA A 283 18.56 -2.21 -24.81
C ALA A 283 18.13 -1.52 -26.12
N ASP A 284 18.88 -0.52 -26.54
CA ASP A 284 18.79 0.16 -27.82
C ASP A 284 20.16 0.76 -28.20
N ARG A 285 20.23 1.63 -29.24
CA ARG A 285 21.50 2.23 -29.71
C ARG A 285 22.17 3.17 -28.71
N PHE A 286 21.40 3.69 -27.72
CA PHE A 286 21.83 4.74 -26.79
C PHE A 286 21.67 4.31 -25.33
N THR A 287 21.11 3.13 -25.07
CA THR A 287 20.80 2.65 -23.72
C THR A 287 21.40 1.26 -23.51
N LEU A 288 22.12 1.12 -22.42
CA LEU A 288 22.72 -0.11 -21.95
C LEU A 288 21.88 -0.68 -20.80
N ASP A 289 21.53 -1.94 -20.90
CA ASP A 289 20.89 -2.73 -19.85
C ASP A 289 21.99 -3.42 -19.02
N LEU A 290 22.06 -3.09 -17.74
CA LEU A 290 23.05 -3.58 -16.80
C LEU A 290 22.34 -4.39 -15.72
N GLU A 291 22.71 -5.66 -15.57
CA GLU A 291 22.37 -6.50 -14.40
C GLU A 291 23.63 -6.91 -13.67
N MET A 292 23.68 -6.65 -12.35
CA MET A 292 24.85 -6.92 -11.53
C MET A 292 24.47 -7.44 -10.14
N PRO A 293 25.32 -8.29 -9.50
CA PRO A 293 25.14 -8.68 -8.12
C PRO A 293 25.18 -7.45 -7.19
N ARG A 294 24.31 -7.43 -6.20
CA ARG A 294 24.20 -6.35 -5.22
C ARG A 294 25.49 -6.15 -4.38
N SER A 295 26.30 -7.20 -4.27
CA SER A 295 27.59 -7.16 -3.59
C SER A 295 28.67 -6.43 -4.41
N MET A 296 28.43 -6.19 -5.69
CA MET A 296 29.39 -5.55 -6.59
C MET A 296 29.33 -4.04 -6.51
N ASN A 297 30.47 -3.37 -6.68
CA ASN A 297 30.55 -1.93 -6.66
C ASN A 297 30.31 -1.37 -8.08
N LEU A 298 29.33 -0.47 -8.23
CA LEU A 298 29.04 0.23 -9.48
C LEU A 298 30.25 0.98 -10.07
N ASN A 299 31.17 1.47 -9.21
CA ASN A 299 32.35 2.17 -9.68
C ASN A 299 33.26 1.31 -10.56
N SER A 300 33.35 -0.01 -10.28
CA SER A 300 34.13 -0.94 -11.12
C SER A 300 33.52 -1.13 -12.50
N VAL A 301 32.18 -1.14 -12.56
CA VAL A 301 31.45 -1.23 -13.83
C VAL A 301 31.66 0.06 -14.65
N PHE A 302 31.50 1.22 -14.04
CA PHE A 302 31.73 2.51 -14.73
C PHE A 302 33.16 2.66 -15.21
N ALA A 303 34.15 2.24 -14.42
CA ALA A 303 35.56 2.27 -14.86
C ALA A 303 35.81 1.38 -16.09
N SER A 304 35.18 0.19 -16.15
CA SER A 304 35.27 -0.72 -17.29
C SER A 304 34.57 -0.16 -18.53
N LEU A 305 33.42 0.51 -18.37
CA LEU A 305 32.71 1.18 -19.45
C LEU A 305 33.52 2.37 -20.00
N ASP A 306 34.08 3.21 -19.13
CA ASP A 306 34.90 4.35 -19.50
C ASP A 306 36.19 3.91 -20.23
N GLY A 307 36.84 2.83 -19.77
CA GLY A 307 37.99 2.19 -20.43
C GLY A 307 37.66 1.65 -21.82
N ALA A 308 36.41 1.28 -22.08
CA ALA A 308 35.91 0.89 -23.40
C ALA A 308 35.40 2.07 -24.24
N GLY A 309 35.54 3.31 -23.76
CA GLY A 309 35.11 4.54 -24.45
C GLY A 309 33.59 4.80 -24.33
N ILE A 310 32.88 4.07 -23.46
CA ILE A 310 31.43 4.22 -23.25
C ILE A 310 31.21 5.18 -22.07
N ARG A 311 30.77 6.40 -22.36
CA ARG A 311 30.45 7.40 -21.35
C ARG A 311 29.01 7.36 -20.95
N VAL A 312 28.76 7.11 -19.65
CA VAL A 312 27.41 7.09 -19.07
C VAL A 312 26.96 8.51 -18.75
N ARG A 313 25.84 8.94 -19.35
CA ARG A 313 25.22 10.24 -19.15
C ARG A 313 24.24 10.23 -17.97
N SER A 314 23.43 9.20 -17.87
CA SER A 314 22.46 9.03 -16.78
C SER A 314 22.27 7.55 -16.44
N MET A 315 21.79 7.30 -15.23
CA MET A 315 21.48 5.97 -14.74
C MET A 315 20.09 5.98 -14.09
N ARG A 316 19.32 4.97 -14.39
CA ARG A 316 18.01 4.70 -13.72
C ARG A 316 17.87 3.23 -13.41
N THR A 317 17.15 2.89 -12.35
CA THR A 317 16.81 1.49 -12.05
C THR A 317 15.88 0.95 -13.13
N LYS A 318 16.11 -0.29 -13.58
CA LYS A 318 15.38 -0.92 -14.68
C LYS A 318 13.93 -1.20 -14.32
N THR A 319 13.69 -1.67 -13.11
CA THR A 319 12.37 -2.11 -12.63
C THR A 319 12.21 -1.73 -11.16
N ASN A 320 10.95 -1.57 -10.72
CA ASN A 320 10.64 -1.54 -9.31
C ASN A 320 11.07 -2.87 -8.69
N ARG A 321 11.88 -2.83 -7.63
CA ARG A 321 12.42 -4.04 -6.95
C ARG A 321 11.32 -5.01 -6.51
N LEU A 322 10.20 -4.47 -6.06
CA LEU A 322 9.07 -5.29 -5.66
C LEU A 322 8.44 -6.02 -6.86
N GLU A 323 8.43 -5.39 -8.03
CA GLU A 323 7.97 -6.01 -9.28
C GLU A 323 8.85 -7.18 -9.69
N GLU A 324 10.17 -7.02 -9.61
CA GLU A 324 11.10 -8.11 -9.87
C GLU A 324 10.92 -9.28 -8.91
N LEU A 325 10.82 -9.01 -7.61
CA LEU A 325 10.53 -10.03 -6.60
C LEU A 325 9.20 -10.74 -6.89
N PHE A 326 8.17 -9.96 -7.21
CA PHE A 326 6.84 -10.49 -7.50
C PHE A 326 6.85 -11.41 -8.71
N VAL A 327 7.48 -10.99 -9.83
CA VAL A 327 7.60 -11.81 -11.05
C VAL A 327 8.39 -13.10 -10.78
N ARG A 328 9.50 -13.03 -10.04
CA ARG A 328 10.29 -14.22 -9.67
C ARG A 328 9.49 -15.24 -8.84
N LEU A 329 8.65 -14.76 -7.93
CA LEU A 329 7.88 -15.61 -7.03
C LEU A 329 6.61 -16.18 -7.67
N THR A 330 5.99 -15.44 -8.59
CA THR A 330 4.74 -15.83 -9.25
C THR A 330 4.94 -16.36 -10.68
N GLY A 331 5.97 -15.89 -11.40
CA GLY A 331 6.24 -16.19 -12.81
C GLY A 331 6.92 -17.54 -13.07
N ASN A 332 7.51 -18.19 -12.07
CA ASN A 332 8.19 -19.49 -12.25
C ASN A 332 7.24 -20.68 -12.52
N LYS A 333 5.92 -20.47 -12.55
CA LYS A 333 4.95 -21.56 -12.82
C LYS A 333 4.52 -21.68 -14.29
N GLU A 334 4.78 -20.67 -15.13
CA GLU A 334 4.43 -20.77 -16.56
C GLU A 334 5.42 -21.60 -17.39
N HIS A 335 6.59 -21.96 -16.83
CA HIS A 335 7.61 -22.78 -17.52
C HIS A 335 7.73 -24.22 -17.00
N ALA A 336 6.83 -24.66 -16.10
CA ALA A 336 6.85 -26.01 -15.50
C ALA A 336 5.58 -26.83 -15.80
N ALA A 337 4.81 -26.48 -16.86
CA ALA A 337 3.67 -27.26 -17.34
C ALA A 337 3.86 -27.69 -18.79
#